data_1c317b07071760ec4008a591c79df737
#
_entry.id   1c317b07071760ec4008a591c79df737
#
_cell.length_a   1.000
_cell.length_b   1.000
_cell.length_c   1.000
_cell.angle_alpha   90.00
_cell.angle_beta   90.00
_cell.angle_gamma   90.00
#
_symmetry.space_group_name_H-M   'P 1'
#
loop_
_entity.id
_entity.type
_entity.pdbx_description
1 polymer ?
#
loop_
_entity_poly.entity_id
_entity_poly.type
_entity_poly.pdbx_seq_one_letter_code
_entity_poly.pdbx_strand_id
1 'polypeptide(L)'
;MSTSSARALVVGGTGPTGPHLVRGLAARGYETTLLHCGTHELPELAGYEHLHADPHFRESLDEAIAGREFEVVVATYGRIRLVADAVAGRCAELVAVSGLPVYPGYHEPGRRHPHGMPVLVREEHADAGRAAP
;
A
#
# COMPACT_ATOMS: atom_id res chain seq x y z
N MET A 1 -31.08 -1.56 -13.15
CA MET A 1 -30.11 -2.32 -12.36
C MET A 1 -28.98 -1.36 -11.97
N SER A 2 -28.83 -1.10 -10.69
CA SER A 2 -27.69 -0.33 -10.19
C SER A 2 -26.45 -1.22 -10.31
N THR A 3 -25.58 -0.96 -11.27
CA THR A 3 -24.24 -1.54 -11.27
C THR A 3 -23.52 -0.91 -10.08
N SER A 4 -23.36 -1.67 -9.00
CA SER A 4 -22.49 -1.26 -7.90
C SER A 4 -21.12 -0.96 -8.51
N SER A 5 -20.70 0.29 -8.43
CA SER A 5 -19.36 0.68 -8.88
C SER A 5 -18.33 -0.11 -8.07
N ALA A 6 -17.34 -0.70 -8.75
CA ALA A 6 -16.26 -1.38 -8.07
C ALA A 6 -15.50 -0.36 -7.19
N ARG A 7 -15.23 -0.73 -5.94
CA ARG A 7 -14.59 0.17 -4.96
C ARG A 7 -13.10 -0.13 -4.85
N ALA A 8 -12.32 0.94 -4.81
CA ALA A 8 -10.88 0.87 -4.59
C ALA A 8 -10.46 1.64 -3.34
N LEU A 9 -9.52 1.11 -2.58
CA LEU A 9 -8.88 1.78 -1.46
C LEU A 9 -7.41 2.03 -1.76
N VAL A 10 -6.96 3.26 -1.57
CA VAL A 10 -5.52 3.61 -1.67
C VAL A 10 -5.01 3.98 -0.27
N VAL A 11 -4.15 3.14 0.29
CA VAL A 11 -3.48 3.40 1.57
C VAL A 11 -2.19 4.15 1.31
N GLY A 12 -2.11 5.40 1.79
CA GLY A 12 -0.98 6.29 1.55
C GLY A 12 -1.11 7.14 0.28
N GLY A 13 -2.33 7.41 -0.18
CA GLY A 13 -2.63 8.13 -1.42
C GLY A 13 -2.22 9.61 -1.49
N THR A 14 -1.68 10.18 -0.42
CA THR A 14 -1.21 11.58 -0.37
C THR A 14 0.29 11.73 -0.58
N GLY A 15 1.03 10.65 -0.81
CA GLY A 15 2.43 10.66 -1.20
C GLY A 15 2.64 11.00 -2.68
N PRO A 16 3.90 11.04 -3.16
CA PRO A 16 4.22 11.49 -4.53
C PRO A 16 3.54 10.70 -5.64
N THR A 17 3.31 9.41 -5.44
CA THR A 17 2.64 8.53 -6.43
C THR A 17 1.13 8.48 -6.25
N GLY A 18 0.62 8.93 -5.10
CA GLY A 18 -0.77 8.82 -4.71
C GLY A 18 -1.75 9.44 -5.70
N PRO A 19 -1.58 10.71 -6.12
CA PRO A 19 -2.48 11.35 -7.08
C PRO A 19 -2.60 10.61 -8.40
N HIS A 20 -1.51 10.03 -8.88
CA HIS A 20 -1.50 9.24 -10.11
C HIS A 20 -2.27 7.94 -9.96
N LEU A 21 -2.11 7.24 -8.83
CA LEU A 21 -2.85 6.01 -8.51
C LEU A 21 -4.35 6.29 -8.38
N VAL A 22 -4.71 7.30 -7.60
CA VAL A 22 -6.11 7.67 -7.35
C VAL A 22 -6.81 8.03 -8.64
N ARG A 23 -6.23 8.89 -9.45
CA ARG A 23 -6.79 9.27 -10.76
C ARG A 23 -6.85 8.09 -11.74
N GLY A 24 -5.81 7.24 -11.73
CA GLY A 24 -5.75 6.06 -12.59
C GLY A 24 -6.84 5.04 -12.27
N LEU A 25 -7.16 4.83 -11.00
CA LEU A 25 -8.26 3.97 -10.55
C LEU A 25 -9.61 4.59 -10.89
N ALA A 26 -9.80 5.89 -10.60
CA ALA A 26 -11.02 6.60 -10.95
C ALA A 26 -11.30 6.60 -12.46
N ALA A 27 -10.29 6.80 -13.28
CA ALA A 27 -10.40 6.74 -14.74
C ALA A 27 -10.78 5.33 -15.26
N ARG A 28 -10.54 4.29 -14.47
CA ARG A 28 -10.96 2.92 -14.75
C ARG A 28 -12.37 2.59 -14.22
N GLY A 29 -13.06 3.57 -13.64
CA GLY A 29 -14.42 3.41 -13.15
C GLY A 29 -14.53 2.94 -11.70
N TYR A 30 -13.43 2.93 -10.94
CA TYR A 30 -13.48 2.64 -9.51
C TYR A 30 -13.97 3.85 -8.72
N GLU A 31 -14.87 3.59 -7.78
CA GLU A 31 -15.13 4.52 -6.68
C GLU A 31 -13.94 4.45 -5.72
N THR A 32 -13.10 5.48 -5.76
CA THR A 32 -11.80 5.46 -5.10
C THR A 32 -11.84 6.22 -3.78
N THR A 33 -11.43 5.53 -2.72
CA THR A 33 -11.29 6.06 -1.36
C THR A 33 -9.81 6.10 -0.98
N LEU A 34 -9.37 7.18 -0.32
CA LEU A 34 -8.02 7.31 0.21
C LEU A 34 -8.03 7.04 1.72
N LEU A 35 -6.99 6.35 2.21
CA LEU A 35 -6.73 6.21 3.64
C LEU A 35 -5.35 6.77 3.96
N HIS A 36 -5.30 7.76 4.86
CA HIS A 36 -4.06 8.43 5.29
C HIS A 36 -4.24 9.01 6.71
N CYS A 37 -3.13 9.39 7.34
CA CYS A 37 -3.16 9.92 8.71
C CYS A 37 -3.67 11.37 8.83
N GLY A 38 -3.97 12.04 7.73
CA GLY A 38 -4.52 13.40 7.73
C GLY A 38 -3.50 14.53 7.88
N THR A 39 -2.20 14.21 7.97
CA THR A 39 -1.15 15.25 8.14
C THR A 39 -0.82 15.98 6.84
N HIS A 40 -1.11 15.36 5.70
CA HIS A 40 -0.91 15.93 4.38
C HIS A 40 -2.15 15.69 3.53
N GLU A 41 -2.83 16.78 3.22
CA GLU A 41 -3.96 16.76 2.28
C GLU A 41 -3.57 17.52 1.02
N LEU A 42 -3.92 16.93 -0.13
CA LEU A 42 -3.67 17.53 -1.43
C LEU A 42 -4.97 18.11 -1.96
N PRO A 43 -5.05 19.43 -2.23
CA PRO A 43 -6.27 20.07 -2.76
C PRO A 43 -6.83 19.38 -4.00
N GLU A 44 -5.96 18.83 -4.84
CA GLU A 44 -6.32 18.11 -6.06
C GLU A 44 -7.02 16.77 -5.83
N LEU A 45 -6.98 16.24 -4.59
CA LEU A 45 -7.66 15.01 -4.18
C LEU A 45 -8.90 15.27 -3.33
N ALA A 46 -9.27 16.52 -3.08
CA ALA A 46 -10.40 16.88 -2.22
C ALA A 46 -11.76 16.34 -2.72
N GLY A 47 -11.86 16.00 -4.00
CA GLY A 47 -13.10 15.41 -4.56
C GLY A 47 -13.30 13.92 -4.30
N TYR A 48 -12.34 13.25 -3.68
CA TYR A 48 -12.42 11.83 -3.32
C TYR A 48 -12.80 11.64 -1.85
N GLU A 49 -13.28 10.46 -1.50
CA GLU A 49 -13.54 10.10 -0.10
C GLU A 49 -12.20 9.89 0.63
N HIS A 50 -12.06 10.47 1.81
CA HIS A 50 -10.90 10.32 2.68
C HIS A 50 -11.28 9.61 3.98
N LEU A 51 -10.53 8.56 4.32
CA LEU A 51 -10.56 7.91 5.62
C LEU A 51 -9.28 8.32 6.38
N HIS A 52 -9.43 8.90 7.54
CA HIS A 52 -8.31 9.27 8.39
C HIS A 52 -8.00 8.13 9.36
N ALA A 53 -6.85 7.49 9.16
CA ALA A 53 -6.35 6.40 9.99
C ALA A 53 -4.84 6.33 9.93
N ASP A 54 -4.23 5.81 10.98
CA ASP A 54 -2.79 5.51 10.96
C ASP A 54 -2.57 4.04 10.56
N PRO A 55 -2.00 3.78 9.36
CA PRO A 55 -1.80 2.42 8.88
C PRO A 55 -0.66 1.66 9.57
N HIS A 56 -0.07 2.22 10.61
CA HIS A 56 0.89 1.55 11.50
C HIS A 56 0.23 0.85 12.69
N PHE A 57 -1.08 1.09 12.91
CA PHE A 57 -1.84 0.51 14.00
C PHE A 57 -3.06 -0.24 13.49
N ARG A 58 -3.16 -1.51 13.88
CA ARG A 58 -4.22 -2.41 13.44
C ARG A 58 -5.61 -1.90 13.80
N GLU A 59 -5.80 -1.44 15.02
CA GLU A 59 -7.06 -0.92 15.52
C GLU A 59 -7.57 0.27 14.71
N SER A 60 -6.67 1.21 14.38
CA SER A 60 -6.98 2.37 13.55
C SER A 60 -7.45 1.97 12.14
N LEU A 61 -6.80 0.96 11.55
CA LEU A 61 -7.20 0.43 10.25
C LEU A 61 -8.58 -0.24 10.32
N ASP A 62 -8.78 -1.15 11.28
CA ASP A 62 -10.02 -1.90 11.42
C ASP A 62 -11.22 -0.98 11.63
N GLU A 63 -11.06 0.08 12.44
CA GLU A 63 -12.10 1.09 12.66
C GLU A 63 -12.44 1.86 11.38
N ALA A 64 -11.42 2.33 10.66
CA ALA A 64 -11.62 3.12 9.45
C ALA A 64 -12.30 2.36 8.31
N ILE A 65 -12.00 1.07 8.16
CA ILE A 65 -12.57 0.24 7.08
C ILE A 65 -13.73 -0.66 7.52
N ALA A 66 -14.23 -0.46 8.76
CA ALA A 66 -15.33 -1.26 9.30
C ALA A 66 -16.56 -1.26 8.37
N GLY A 67 -17.07 -2.45 8.07
CA GLY A 67 -18.25 -2.62 7.21
C GLY A 67 -18.02 -2.30 5.72
N ARG A 68 -16.78 -2.08 5.30
CA ARG A 68 -16.41 -1.79 3.92
C ARG A 68 -15.79 -3.01 3.24
N GLU A 69 -16.05 -3.12 1.95
CA GLU A 69 -15.44 -4.11 1.05
C GLU A 69 -14.93 -3.39 -0.19
N PHE A 70 -13.84 -3.90 -0.76
CA PHE A 70 -13.18 -3.29 -1.89
C PHE A 70 -12.90 -4.36 -2.96
N GLU A 71 -12.95 -3.98 -4.22
CA GLU A 71 -12.44 -4.83 -5.30
C GLU A 71 -10.92 -4.86 -5.28
N VAL A 72 -10.29 -3.70 -5.11
CA VAL A 72 -8.84 -3.59 -5.05
C VAL A 72 -8.40 -2.67 -3.91
N VAL A 73 -7.33 -3.07 -3.22
CA VAL A 73 -6.62 -2.23 -2.26
C VAL A 73 -5.19 -2.04 -2.74
N VAL A 74 -4.75 -0.80 -2.88
CA VAL A 74 -3.36 -0.46 -3.20
C VAL A 74 -2.69 0.16 -1.97
N ALA A 75 -1.70 -0.52 -1.42
CA ALA A 75 -0.99 -0.08 -0.23
C ALA A 75 0.41 0.42 -0.61
N THR A 76 0.65 1.71 -0.47
CA THR A 76 1.94 2.36 -0.75
C THR A 76 2.65 2.85 0.51
N TYR A 77 1.99 2.77 1.67
CA TYR A 77 2.47 3.29 2.94
C TYR A 77 1.94 2.48 4.12
N GLY A 78 2.64 2.58 5.24
CA GLY A 78 2.26 1.92 6.48
C GLY A 78 2.96 0.57 6.67
N ARG A 79 2.52 -0.16 7.68
CA ARG A 79 2.97 -1.53 7.92
C ARG A 79 2.19 -2.48 7.03
N ILE A 80 2.74 -2.84 5.89
CA ILE A 80 2.05 -3.63 4.85
C ILE A 80 1.44 -4.92 5.40
N ARG A 81 2.11 -5.59 6.35
CA ARG A 81 1.55 -6.78 7.01
C ARG A 81 0.24 -6.47 7.74
N LEU A 82 0.19 -5.37 8.50
CA LEU A 82 -1.04 -4.97 9.21
C LEU A 82 -2.14 -4.57 8.24
N VAL A 83 -1.78 -3.89 7.14
CA VAL A 83 -2.74 -3.55 6.09
C VAL A 83 -3.30 -4.83 5.46
N ALA A 84 -2.45 -5.78 5.08
CA ALA A 84 -2.87 -7.05 4.51
C ALA A 84 -3.82 -7.82 5.45
N ASP A 85 -3.48 -7.90 6.74
CA ASP A 85 -4.32 -8.54 7.74
C ASP A 85 -5.67 -7.84 7.94
N ALA A 86 -5.69 -6.50 7.87
CA ALA A 86 -6.91 -5.71 8.03
C ALA A 86 -7.87 -5.85 6.85
N VAL A 87 -7.34 -5.96 5.62
CA VAL A 87 -8.16 -6.08 4.40
C VAL A 87 -8.43 -7.53 3.98
N ALA A 88 -7.86 -8.50 4.69
CA ALA A 88 -8.11 -9.92 4.44
C ALA A 88 -9.62 -10.23 4.56
N GLY A 89 -10.19 -10.84 3.52
CA GLY A 89 -11.62 -11.12 3.42
C GLY A 89 -12.50 -9.89 3.13
N ARG A 90 -11.90 -8.71 2.92
CA ARG A 90 -12.59 -7.46 2.58
C ARG A 90 -12.21 -6.89 1.22
N CYS A 91 -11.25 -7.50 0.55
CA CYS A 91 -10.88 -7.12 -0.81
C CYS A 91 -10.65 -8.36 -1.69
N ALA A 92 -10.91 -8.21 -2.98
CA ALA A 92 -10.63 -9.26 -3.95
C ALA A 92 -9.13 -9.29 -4.30
N GLU A 93 -8.48 -8.14 -4.35
CA GLU A 93 -7.07 -8.01 -4.69
C GLU A 93 -6.35 -6.99 -3.79
N LEU A 94 -5.16 -7.33 -3.32
CA LEU A 94 -4.25 -6.42 -2.63
C LEU A 94 -2.97 -6.26 -3.45
N VAL A 95 -2.67 -5.02 -3.81
CA VAL A 95 -1.39 -4.61 -4.43
C VAL A 95 -0.57 -3.85 -3.40
N ALA A 96 0.52 -4.41 -2.95
CA ALA A 96 1.42 -3.76 -2.00
C ALA A 96 2.70 -3.29 -2.70
N VAL A 97 2.99 -2.00 -2.56
CA VAL A 97 4.24 -1.42 -3.06
C VAL A 97 5.30 -1.54 -1.97
N SER A 98 6.36 -2.27 -2.28
CA SER A 98 7.51 -2.46 -1.40
C SER A 98 8.76 -1.80 -2.00
N GLY A 99 9.91 -2.00 -1.39
CA GLY A 99 11.14 -1.38 -1.83
C GLY A 99 12.39 -2.20 -1.45
N LEU A 100 13.55 -1.59 -1.58
CA LEU A 100 14.87 -2.20 -1.33
C LEU A 100 15.02 -2.95 0.00
N PRO A 101 14.28 -2.61 1.10
CA PRO A 101 14.37 -3.39 2.34
C PRO A 101 14.02 -4.88 2.23
N VAL A 102 13.45 -5.35 1.14
CA VAL A 102 13.24 -6.80 0.90
C VAL A 102 14.56 -7.56 0.68
N TYR A 103 15.62 -6.86 0.35
CA TYR A 103 16.93 -7.48 0.06
C TYR A 103 17.82 -7.53 1.31
N PRO A 104 18.49 -8.67 1.59
CA PRO A 104 19.38 -8.82 2.75
C PRO A 104 20.50 -7.79 2.80
N GLY A 105 21.06 -7.42 1.66
CA GLY A 105 22.15 -6.45 1.58
C GLY A 105 21.78 -5.04 2.05
N TYR A 106 20.46 -4.74 2.15
CA TYR A 106 19.98 -3.49 2.72
C TYR A 106 20.10 -3.47 4.25
N HIS A 107 19.74 -4.58 4.90
CA HIS A 107 19.76 -4.69 6.36
C HIS A 107 21.10 -5.11 6.94
N GLU A 108 21.80 -5.96 6.22
CA GLU A 108 23.05 -6.61 6.67
C GLU A 108 24.16 -6.46 5.61
N PRO A 109 24.59 -5.24 5.31
CA PRO A 109 25.56 -4.99 4.24
C PRO A 109 26.89 -5.72 4.47
N GLY A 110 27.30 -5.92 5.74
CA GLY A 110 28.54 -6.60 6.10
C GLY A 110 28.56 -8.11 5.82
N ARG A 111 27.41 -8.73 5.62
CA ARG A 111 27.30 -10.16 5.27
C ARG A 111 27.55 -10.46 3.80
N ARG A 112 27.64 -9.42 2.98
CA ARG A 112 27.85 -9.58 1.54
C ARG A 112 29.23 -9.12 1.10
N HIS A 113 29.70 -9.71 0.02
CA HIS A 113 30.95 -9.29 -0.58
C HIS A 113 30.75 -9.09 -2.10
N PRO A 114 30.95 -7.88 -2.64
CA PRO A 114 31.26 -6.63 -1.92
C PRO A 114 30.13 -6.21 -0.97
N HIS A 115 30.46 -5.42 0.04
CA HIS A 115 29.50 -4.96 1.05
C HIS A 115 28.27 -4.26 0.44
N GLY A 116 27.11 -4.53 0.99
CA GLY A 116 25.86 -3.90 0.58
C GLY A 116 25.13 -4.66 -0.52
N MET A 117 24.58 -3.91 -1.45
CA MET A 117 23.83 -4.43 -2.59
C MET A 117 24.48 -4.00 -3.90
N PRO A 118 24.28 -4.76 -4.99
CA PRO A 118 24.66 -4.28 -6.32
C PRO A 118 23.99 -2.93 -6.62
N VAL A 119 24.68 -2.07 -7.41
CA VAL A 119 24.14 -0.76 -7.80
C VAL A 119 22.82 -0.90 -8.59
N LEU A 120 22.71 -1.95 -9.38
CA LEU A 120 21.46 -2.36 -10.03
C LEU A 120 21.02 -3.68 -9.40
N VAL A 121 20.03 -3.60 -8.51
CA VAL A 121 19.40 -4.79 -7.91
C VAL A 121 18.36 -5.33 -8.87
N ARG A 122 18.45 -6.62 -9.19
CA ARG A 122 17.46 -7.35 -9.98
C ARG A 122 16.56 -8.19 -9.09
N GLU A 123 15.39 -8.54 -9.57
CA GLU A 123 14.41 -9.35 -8.83
C GLU A 123 14.92 -10.74 -8.46
N GLU A 124 15.84 -11.32 -9.23
CA GLU A 124 16.45 -12.60 -8.93
C GLU A 124 17.47 -12.57 -7.77
N HIS A 125 17.84 -11.39 -7.25
CA HIS A 125 18.64 -11.30 -6.05
C HIS A 125 17.86 -11.80 -4.83
N ALA A 126 18.56 -12.48 -3.92
CA ALA A 126 17.94 -13.04 -2.72
C ALA A 126 17.24 -11.94 -1.89
N ASP A 127 15.99 -12.17 -1.54
CA ASP A 127 15.23 -11.27 -0.69
C ASP A 127 15.46 -11.53 0.81
N ALA A 128 15.10 -10.57 1.65
CA ALA A 128 15.27 -10.64 3.09
C ALA A 128 14.30 -11.64 3.78
N GLY A 129 13.24 -12.02 3.08
CA GLY A 129 12.19 -12.89 3.61
C GLY A 129 12.50 -14.38 3.50
N ARG A 130 13.49 -14.76 2.71
CA ARG A 130 13.95 -16.15 2.64
C ARG A 130 15.03 -16.36 3.72
N ALA A 131 14.59 -16.90 4.86
CA ALA A 131 15.54 -17.54 5.76
C ALA A 131 16.31 -18.61 4.97
N ALA A 132 17.63 -18.55 5.02
CA ALA A 132 18.44 -19.64 4.51
C ALA A 132 18.03 -20.92 5.26
N PRO A 133 17.95 -22.07 4.57
CA PRO A 133 17.67 -23.35 5.21
C PRO A 133 18.69 -23.70 6.28
#